data_511c638e01bac65984ee446c59efb8c2
#
_entry.id   511c638e01bac65984ee446c59efb8c2
#
_cell.length_a   1.000
_cell.length_b   1.000
_cell.length_c   1.000
_cell.angle_alpha   90.00
_cell.angle_beta   90.00
_cell.angle_gamma   90.00
#
_symmetry.space_group_name_H-M   'P 1'
#
loop_
_entity.id
_entity.type
_entity.pdbx_description
1 polymer ?
#
loop_
_entity_poly.entity_id
_entity_poly.type
_entity_poly.pdbx_seq_one_letter_code
_entity_poly.pdbx_strand_id
1 'polypeptide(L)'
;MNAKKWMLAASLSLVAWGAQALQITSFSPQGEVARVRQVVAKFDSAAVNFGDPKAPAPLSLSCSDASVTKGTGRWTGEREWVFDFERDLPPGVRCTASVKPGFKSAAGAELTGAKSYQFNSGGPFVQNLRPSTYEQIDEEQFFVLFLNGPATTASVQSNVWCTAEGVGERIPVRLIE
;
A
#
# COMPACT_ATOMS: atom_id res chain seq x y z
N MET A 1 26.24 68.91 -37.00
CA MET A 1 25.00 68.74 -36.21
C MET A 1 24.71 67.24 -36.16
N ASN A 2 25.05 66.59 -35.05
CA ASN A 2 25.00 65.11 -34.92
C ASN A 2 23.72 64.71 -34.16
N ALA A 3 22.78 64.06 -34.84
CA ALA A 3 21.60 63.49 -34.22
C ALA A 3 21.94 62.06 -33.68
N LYS A 4 22.00 61.93 -32.39
CA LYS A 4 22.23 60.72 -31.65
C LYS A 4 20.89 59.93 -31.59
N LYS A 5 20.74 58.82 -32.35
CA LYS A 5 19.60 57.90 -32.27
C LYS A 5 19.75 57.04 -31.00
N TRP A 6 18.86 57.17 -30.07
CA TRP A 6 18.70 56.29 -28.91
C TRP A 6 17.77 55.13 -29.33
N MET A 7 18.34 53.90 -29.41
CA MET A 7 17.55 52.72 -29.52
C MET A 7 17.20 52.23 -28.11
N LEU A 8 15.93 52.32 -27.76
CA LEU A 8 15.37 51.61 -26.58
C LEU A 8 15.21 50.16 -26.92
N ALA A 9 16.07 49.33 -26.37
CA ALA A 9 15.89 47.86 -26.37
C ALA A 9 14.86 47.47 -25.28
N ALA A 10 13.65 47.17 -25.70
CA ALA A 10 12.62 46.60 -24.82
C ALA A 10 12.94 45.11 -24.61
N SER A 11 13.50 44.79 -23.44
CA SER A 11 13.70 43.38 -23.02
C SER A 11 12.37 42.78 -22.62
N LEU A 12 11.80 41.91 -23.47
CA LEU A 12 10.66 41.06 -23.14
C LEU A 12 11.12 39.98 -22.12
N SER A 13 10.84 40.18 -20.83
CA SER A 13 11.03 39.16 -19.81
C SER A 13 9.91 38.11 -19.97
N LEU A 14 10.23 36.96 -20.58
CA LEU A 14 9.35 35.78 -20.53
C LEU A 14 9.30 35.28 -19.09
N VAL A 15 8.22 35.55 -18.39
CA VAL A 15 7.90 34.88 -17.12
C VAL A 15 7.50 33.44 -17.48
N ALA A 16 8.42 32.48 -17.35
CA ALA A 16 8.11 31.07 -17.44
C ALA A 16 7.22 30.72 -16.23
N TRP A 17 5.94 30.55 -16.44
CA TRP A 17 5.05 29.94 -15.48
C TRP A 17 5.46 28.47 -15.36
N GLY A 18 6.22 28.16 -14.31
CA GLY A 18 6.56 26.78 -13.98
C GLY A 18 5.25 26.01 -13.75
N ALA A 19 4.93 25.08 -14.63
CA ALA A 19 3.86 24.13 -14.38
C ALA A 19 4.21 23.36 -13.11
N GLN A 20 3.49 23.60 -12.02
CA GLN A 20 3.66 22.84 -10.79
C GLN A 20 3.18 21.42 -11.06
N ALA A 21 4.11 20.46 -10.99
CA ALA A 21 3.80 19.05 -11.12
C ALA A 21 3.37 18.50 -9.75
N LEU A 22 2.27 17.74 -9.73
CA LEU A 22 1.84 16.98 -8.56
C LEU A 22 2.62 15.67 -8.49
N GLN A 23 3.04 15.23 -7.31
CA GLN A 23 3.72 13.94 -7.12
C GLN A 23 3.18 13.17 -5.92
N ILE A 24 3.18 11.84 -6.02
CA ILE A 24 2.97 10.96 -4.87
C ILE A 24 4.30 10.83 -4.14
N THR A 25 4.37 11.37 -2.93
CA THR A 25 5.56 11.35 -2.06
C THR A 25 5.64 10.08 -1.23
N SER A 26 4.50 9.46 -0.93
CA SER A 26 4.41 8.22 -0.17
C SER A 26 3.25 7.38 -0.66
N PHE A 27 3.51 6.10 -0.82
CA PHE A 27 2.50 5.08 -1.13
C PHE A 27 2.68 3.90 -0.17
N SER A 28 1.59 3.43 0.42
CA SER A 28 1.58 2.29 1.36
C SER A 28 0.32 1.46 1.12
N PRO A 29 0.42 0.11 1.21
CA PRO A 29 1.63 -0.68 1.45
C PRO A 29 2.51 -0.81 0.20
N GLN A 30 3.76 -1.21 0.38
CA GLN A 30 4.68 -1.58 -0.69
C GLN A 30 5.34 -2.93 -0.36
N GLY A 31 5.67 -3.71 -1.40
CA GLY A 31 6.28 -5.01 -1.22
C GLY A 31 5.33 -6.03 -0.60
N GLU A 32 5.84 -6.85 0.30
CA GLU A 32 5.09 -7.89 0.97
C GLU A 32 4.63 -7.43 2.36
N VAL A 33 3.31 -7.39 2.57
CA VAL A 33 2.70 -6.88 3.82
C VAL A 33 1.50 -7.72 4.19
N ALA A 34 1.51 -8.31 5.38
CA ALA A 34 0.36 -9.04 5.92
C ALA A 34 -0.76 -8.08 6.39
N ARG A 35 -1.99 -8.58 6.41
CA ARG A 35 -3.17 -7.84 6.91
C ARG A 35 -3.42 -6.52 6.19
N VAL A 36 -3.31 -6.53 4.87
CA VAL A 36 -3.59 -5.33 4.09
C VAL A 36 -5.09 -5.05 4.10
N ARG A 37 -5.48 -3.92 4.69
CA ARG A 37 -6.85 -3.41 4.76
C ARG A 37 -7.01 -2.09 4.01
N GLN A 38 -5.94 -1.34 3.87
CA GLN A 38 -5.95 -0.01 3.28
C GLN A 38 -4.78 0.19 2.32
N VAL A 39 -5.00 1.05 1.33
CA VAL A 39 -3.96 1.66 0.51
C VAL A 39 -3.99 3.16 0.77
N VAL A 40 -2.84 3.76 1.02
CA VAL A 40 -2.70 5.20 1.28
C VAL A 40 -1.73 5.81 0.28
N ALA A 41 -2.14 6.88 -0.38
CA ALA A 41 -1.28 7.70 -1.24
C ALA A 41 -1.22 9.13 -0.71
N LYS A 42 -0.01 9.64 -0.46
CA LYS A 42 0.24 11.02 -0.01
C LYS A 42 0.90 11.81 -1.12
N PHE A 43 0.48 13.06 -1.26
CA PHE A 43 0.92 13.98 -2.31
C PHE A 43 1.75 15.11 -1.73
N ASP A 44 2.65 15.65 -2.54
CA ASP A 44 3.51 16.80 -2.19
C ASP A 44 2.73 18.11 -2.02
N SER A 45 1.63 18.25 -2.76
CA SER A 45 0.77 19.44 -2.74
C SER A 45 -0.71 19.06 -2.76
N ALA A 46 -1.60 20.05 -2.62
CA ALA A 46 -3.05 19.83 -2.64
C ALA A 46 -3.49 19.23 -3.99
N ALA A 47 -3.98 17.99 -3.94
CA ALA A 47 -4.48 17.27 -5.11
C ALA A 47 -5.96 17.57 -5.36
N VAL A 48 -6.72 17.85 -4.31
CA VAL A 48 -8.16 18.16 -4.36
C VAL A 48 -8.50 19.29 -3.41
N ASN A 49 -9.68 19.88 -3.59
CA ASN A 49 -10.29 20.74 -2.59
C ASN A 49 -10.92 19.83 -1.52
N PHE A 50 -10.49 19.95 -0.28
CA PHE A 50 -11.03 19.12 0.80
C PHE A 50 -12.52 19.40 1.01
N GLY A 51 -13.28 18.33 1.20
CA GLY A 51 -14.75 18.42 1.36
C GLY A 51 -15.53 18.37 0.04
N ASP A 52 -14.85 18.27 -1.13
CA ASP A 52 -15.53 18.06 -2.39
C ASP A 52 -15.99 16.58 -2.53
N PRO A 53 -17.30 16.29 -2.48
CA PRO A 53 -17.82 14.93 -2.60
C PRO A 53 -17.63 14.34 -4.00
N LYS A 54 -17.29 15.17 -4.99
CA LYS A 54 -17.04 14.75 -6.37
C LYS A 54 -15.55 14.65 -6.71
N ALA A 55 -14.66 14.85 -5.73
CA ALA A 55 -13.22 14.76 -5.93
C ALA A 55 -12.85 13.39 -6.54
N PRO A 56 -12.19 13.36 -7.73
CA PRO A 56 -11.90 12.12 -8.42
C PRO A 56 -10.87 11.29 -7.68
N ALA A 57 -11.02 9.96 -7.70
CA ALA A 57 -9.99 9.07 -7.19
C ALA A 57 -8.75 9.13 -8.11
N PRO A 58 -7.54 9.29 -7.55
CA PRO A 58 -6.31 9.43 -8.33
C PRO A 58 -5.79 8.09 -8.88
N LEU A 59 -6.14 7.00 -8.22
CA LEU A 59 -5.65 5.65 -8.50
C LEU A 59 -6.81 4.69 -8.79
N SER A 60 -6.51 3.68 -9.58
CA SER A 60 -7.32 2.46 -9.74
C SER A 60 -6.53 1.29 -9.19
N LEU A 61 -7.22 0.37 -8.49
CA LEU A 61 -6.62 -0.85 -7.98
C LEU A 61 -7.06 -2.04 -8.81
N SER A 62 -6.11 -2.95 -9.03
CA SER A 62 -6.35 -4.26 -9.65
C SER A 62 -5.55 -5.29 -8.86
N CYS A 63 -6.19 -6.39 -8.46
CA CYS A 63 -5.56 -7.48 -7.75
C CYS A 63 -5.64 -8.78 -8.57
N SER A 64 -4.77 -9.75 -8.26
CA SER A 64 -4.75 -11.08 -8.89
C SER A 64 -6.06 -11.84 -8.69
N ASP A 65 -6.78 -11.54 -7.63
CA ASP A 65 -8.17 -11.97 -7.41
C ASP A 65 -9.09 -10.76 -7.42
N ALA A 66 -9.93 -10.66 -8.44
CA ALA A 66 -10.87 -9.56 -8.61
C ALA A 66 -11.94 -9.51 -7.51
N SER A 67 -12.27 -10.65 -6.89
CA SER A 67 -13.31 -10.75 -5.85
C SER A 67 -12.93 -9.98 -4.57
N VAL A 68 -11.64 -9.81 -4.31
CA VAL A 68 -11.11 -9.13 -3.12
C VAL A 68 -10.74 -7.66 -3.37
N THR A 69 -10.84 -7.19 -4.62
CA THR A 69 -10.53 -5.79 -4.98
C THR A 69 -11.64 -4.81 -4.58
N LYS A 70 -12.73 -5.32 -3.99
CA LYS A 70 -13.86 -4.51 -3.56
C LYS A 70 -13.47 -3.57 -2.42
N GLY A 71 -13.89 -2.32 -2.52
CA GLY A 71 -13.57 -1.31 -1.52
C GLY A 71 -14.02 0.09 -1.95
N THR A 72 -13.69 1.07 -1.12
CA THR A 72 -14.08 2.46 -1.33
C THR A 72 -12.86 3.38 -1.24
N GLY A 73 -12.67 4.20 -2.27
CA GLY A 73 -11.65 5.25 -2.27
C GLY A 73 -12.22 6.56 -1.75
N ARG A 74 -11.49 7.24 -0.88
CA ARG A 74 -11.88 8.54 -0.32
C ARG A 74 -10.66 9.42 -0.08
N TRP A 75 -10.88 10.72 -0.06
CA TRP A 75 -9.90 11.70 0.38
C TRP A 75 -10.05 11.92 1.88
N THR A 76 -8.95 11.84 2.62
CA THR A 76 -8.89 12.13 4.06
C THR A 76 -8.36 13.52 4.34
N GLY A 77 -7.87 14.19 3.30
CA GLY A 77 -7.39 15.56 3.30
C GLY A 77 -7.08 15.99 1.86
N GLU A 78 -6.59 17.21 1.67
CA GLU A 78 -6.25 17.73 0.34
C GLU A 78 -5.06 16.99 -0.31
N ARG A 79 -4.24 16.33 0.50
CA ARG A 79 -2.98 15.68 0.11
C ARG A 79 -2.93 14.20 0.42
N GLU A 80 -4.03 13.59 0.84
CA GLU A 80 -4.05 12.18 1.22
C GLU A 80 -5.30 11.49 0.70
N TRP A 81 -5.08 10.45 -0.08
CA TRP A 81 -6.13 9.58 -0.57
C TRP A 81 -5.95 8.19 0.01
N VAL A 82 -7.06 7.60 0.44
CA VAL A 82 -7.13 6.26 1.05
C VAL A 82 -8.12 5.41 0.27
N PHE A 83 -7.76 4.16 0.04
CA PHE A 83 -8.69 3.13 -0.42
C PHE A 83 -8.83 2.08 0.68
N ASP A 84 -10.06 1.91 1.15
CA ASP A 84 -10.43 0.92 2.15
C ASP A 84 -10.97 -0.33 1.45
N PHE A 85 -10.30 -1.48 1.62
CA PHE A 85 -10.86 -2.76 1.20
C PHE A 85 -12.01 -3.17 2.13
N GLU A 86 -13.06 -3.82 1.60
CA GLU A 86 -14.19 -4.32 2.40
C GLU A 86 -13.74 -5.29 3.50
N ARG A 87 -12.67 -6.03 3.26
CA ARG A 87 -12.06 -6.98 4.19
C ARG A 87 -10.54 -7.02 3.99
N ASP A 88 -9.83 -7.59 4.95
CA ASP A 88 -8.39 -7.83 4.80
C ASP A 88 -8.13 -8.69 3.57
N LEU A 89 -7.07 -8.38 2.82
CA LEU A 89 -6.67 -9.20 1.70
C LEU A 89 -6.25 -10.59 2.20
N PRO A 90 -6.76 -11.68 1.60
CA PRO A 90 -6.27 -13.02 1.90
C PRO A 90 -4.80 -13.16 1.48
N PRO A 91 -4.07 -14.16 2.00
CA PRO A 91 -2.69 -14.38 1.63
C PRO A 91 -2.52 -14.69 0.15
N GLY A 92 -1.36 -14.32 -0.41
CA GLY A 92 -0.98 -14.59 -1.80
C GLY A 92 -1.57 -13.64 -2.84
N VAL A 93 -2.33 -12.64 -2.45
CA VAL A 93 -2.91 -11.67 -3.38
C VAL A 93 -1.87 -10.61 -3.75
N ARG A 94 -1.66 -10.44 -5.05
CA ARG A 94 -0.83 -9.35 -5.61
C ARG A 94 -1.73 -8.26 -6.13
N CYS A 95 -1.43 -7.02 -5.77
CA CYS A 95 -2.20 -5.86 -6.20
C CYS A 95 -1.30 -4.82 -6.87
N THR A 96 -1.87 -4.12 -7.83
CA THR A 96 -1.27 -2.96 -8.50
C THR A 96 -2.22 -1.79 -8.39
N ALA A 97 -1.71 -0.67 -7.86
CA ALA A 97 -2.38 0.61 -7.90
C ALA A 97 -1.81 1.41 -9.07
N SER A 98 -2.64 1.78 -10.02
CA SER A 98 -2.24 2.53 -11.22
C SER A 98 -2.84 3.93 -11.20
N VAL A 99 -2.04 4.93 -11.58
CA VAL A 99 -2.53 6.30 -11.74
C VAL A 99 -3.60 6.32 -12.83
N LYS A 100 -4.75 6.90 -12.51
CA LYS A 100 -5.83 7.04 -13.50
C LYS A 100 -5.42 8.00 -14.61
N PRO A 101 -5.62 7.63 -15.88
CA PRO A 101 -5.35 8.51 -17.00
C PRO A 101 -6.09 9.84 -16.86
N GLY A 102 -5.39 10.95 -17.11
CA GLY A 102 -5.97 12.29 -17.07
C GLY A 102 -6.23 12.85 -15.68
N PHE A 103 -5.79 12.18 -14.60
CA PHE A 103 -5.90 12.76 -13.26
C PHE A 103 -5.07 14.03 -13.15
N LYS A 104 -5.72 15.10 -12.70
CA LYS A 104 -5.11 16.42 -12.42
C LYS A 104 -5.55 16.90 -11.05
N SER A 105 -4.68 17.70 -10.42
CA SER A 105 -5.05 18.37 -9.17
C SER A 105 -6.18 19.38 -9.39
N ALA A 106 -6.78 19.87 -8.31
CA ALA A 106 -7.75 20.97 -8.36
C ALA A 106 -7.18 22.23 -9.02
N ALA A 107 -5.86 22.44 -8.93
CA ALA A 107 -5.14 23.53 -9.60
C ALA A 107 -4.76 23.21 -11.08
N GLY A 108 -5.17 22.05 -11.61
CA GLY A 108 -4.86 21.63 -12.97
C GLY A 108 -3.47 21.00 -13.17
N ALA A 109 -2.69 20.82 -12.10
CA ALA A 109 -1.37 20.19 -12.19
C ALA A 109 -1.49 18.70 -12.52
N GLU A 110 -0.68 18.20 -13.46
CA GLU A 110 -0.63 16.80 -13.83
C GLU A 110 0.17 15.98 -12.81
N LEU A 111 -0.28 14.74 -12.57
CA LEU A 111 0.45 13.80 -11.73
C LEU A 111 1.66 13.24 -12.48
N THR A 112 2.84 13.50 -11.94
CA THR A 112 4.14 13.05 -12.49
C THR A 112 4.76 11.98 -11.60
N GLY A 113 5.91 11.44 -12.02
CA GLY A 113 6.60 10.38 -11.29
C GLY A 113 6.06 8.98 -11.61
N ALA A 114 6.13 8.06 -10.63
CA ALA A 114 5.71 6.67 -10.80
C ALA A 114 4.23 6.57 -11.18
N LYS A 115 3.93 5.76 -12.18
CA LYS A 115 2.58 5.56 -12.70
C LYS A 115 1.87 4.35 -12.10
N SER A 116 2.61 3.48 -11.41
CA SER A 116 2.06 2.30 -10.74
C SER A 116 2.86 1.93 -9.49
N TYR A 117 2.17 1.32 -8.54
CA TYR A 117 2.71 0.82 -7.27
C TYR A 117 2.23 -0.60 -7.06
N GLN A 118 3.11 -1.47 -6.58
CA GLN A 118 2.81 -2.88 -6.40
C GLN A 118 3.01 -3.29 -4.95
N PHE A 119 2.13 -4.18 -4.49
CA PHE A 119 2.24 -4.82 -3.19
C PHE A 119 1.59 -6.20 -3.24
N ASN A 120 1.90 -7.02 -2.25
CA ASN A 120 1.25 -8.31 -2.06
C ASN A 120 0.96 -8.55 -0.58
N SER A 121 -0.03 -9.39 -0.31
CA SER A 121 -0.49 -9.71 1.04
C SER A 121 0.38 -10.73 1.78
N GLY A 122 1.49 -11.14 1.19
CA GLY A 122 2.38 -12.13 1.78
C GLY A 122 1.79 -13.54 1.86
N GLY A 123 2.49 -14.41 2.55
CA GLY A 123 2.02 -15.75 2.86
C GLY A 123 0.99 -15.78 4.00
N PRO A 124 0.43 -16.97 4.33
CA PRO A 124 -0.45 -17.13 5.48
C PRO A 124 0.31 -16.83 6.78
N PHE A 125 -0.40 -16.25 7.74
CA PHE A 125 0.12 -16.01 9.09
C PHE A 125 -0.80 -16.61 10.15
N VAL A 126 -0.24 -16.86 11.33
CA VAL A 126 -0.97 -17.41 12.46
C VAL A 126 -1.84 -16.31 13.09
N GLN A 127 -3.16 -16.52 13.09
CA GLN A 127 -4.13 -15.64 13.76
C GLN A 127 -4.26 -15.99 15.23
N ASN A 128 -4.25 -17.28 15.55
CA ASN A 128 -4.41 -17.77 16.91
C ASN A 128 -3.69 -19.12 17.07
N LEU A 129 -3.32 -19.43 18.32
CA LEU A 129 -2.70 -20.69 18.73
C LEU A 129 -3.46 -21.24 19.94
N ARG A 130 -3.74 -22.55 19.92
CA ARG A 130 -4.28 -23.27 21.08
C ARG A 130 -3.40 -24.48 21.40
N PRO A 131 -3.15 -24.78 22.67
CA PRO A 131 -3.49 -24.00 23.86
C PRO A 131 -2.82 -22.61 23.84
N SER A 132 -3.39 -21.65 24.56
CA SER A 132 -2.85 -20.29 24.67
C SER A 132 -1.66 -20.23 25.62
N THR A 133 -0.92 -19.11 25.63
CA THR A 133 0.25 -18.90 26.48
C THR A 133 -0.04 -18.95 27.98
N TYR A 134 -1.31 -18.93 28.37
CA TYR A 134 -1.74 -18.99 29.79
C TYR A 134 -2.31 -20.35 30.19
N GLU A 135 -2.36 -21.30 29.28
CA GLU A 135 -2.85 -22.65 29.52
C GLU A 135 -1.67 -23.57 29.79
N GLN A 136 -1.85 -24.51 30.69
CA GLN A 136 -0.87 -25.57 30.93
C GLN A 136 -0.90 -26.54 29.74
N ILE A 137 0.25 -27.07 29.40
CA ILE A 137 0.41 -28.05 28.32
C ILE A 137 0.85 -29.40 28.92
N ASP A 138 0.43 -30.47 28.29
CA ASP A 138 0.83 -31.82 28.61
C ASP A 138 2.04 -32.26 27.78
N GLU A 139 2.68 -33.37 28.17
CA GLU A 139 3.86 -33.93 27.48
C GLU A 139 3.59 -34.29 26.03
N GLU A 140 2.37 -34.76 25.70
CA GLU A 140 1.94 -35.08 24.32
C GLU A 140 0.93 -34.02 23.79
N GLN A 141 1.21 -32.76 24.01
CA GLN A 141 0.29 -31.69 23.63
C GLN A 141 0.11 -31.53 22.15
N PHE A 142 -1.14 -31.44 21.69
CA PHE A 142 -1.49 -30.99 20.37
C PHE A 142 -1.66 -29.47 20.33
N PHE A 143 -1.07 -28.86 19.31
CA PHE A 143 -1.24 -27.41 19.06
C PHE A 143 -2.10 -27.19 17.83
N VAL A 144 -3.08 -26.32 17.94
CA VAL A 144 -3.93 -25.92 16.82
C VAL A 144 -3.54 -24.51 16.38
N LEU A 145 -3.04 -24.42 15.16
CA LEU A 145 -2.71 -23.15 14.51
C LEU A 145 -3.90 -22.69 13.66
N PHE A 146 -4.47 -21.56 14.00
CA PHE A 146 -5.49 -20.90 13.20
C PHE A 146 -4.81 -19.92 12.25
N LEU A 147 -4.88 -20.19 10.95
CA LEU A 147 -4.26 -19.37 9.91
C LEU A 147 -5.29 -18.47 9.23
N ASN A 148 -4.85 -17.35 8.67
CA ASN A 148 -5.70 -16.47 7.87
C ASN A 148 -5.96 -16.98 6.44
N GLY A 149 -5.38 -18.11 6.07
CA GLY A 149 -5.55 -18.76 4.77
C GLY A 149 -4.81 -20.08 4.67
N PRO A 150 -4.93 -20.78 3.55
CA PRO A 150 -4.32 -22.11 3.37
C PRO A 150 -2.79 -22.04 3.40
N ALA A 151 -2.18 -23.01 4.07
CA ALA A 151 -0.75 -23.27 4.04
C ALA A 151 -0.50 -24.69 3.56
N THR A 152 0.62 -24.94 2.90
CA THR A 152 1.02 -26.31 2.53
C THR A 152 1.70 -26.98 3.73
N THR A 153 1.56 -28.30 3.83
CA THR A 153 2.25 -29.13 4.82
C THR A 153 3.76 -28.83 4.85
N ALA A 154 4.39 -28.74 3.68
CA ALA A 154 5.81 -28.43 3.57
C ALA A 154 6.16 -27.04 4.13
N SER A 155 5.32 -26.03 3.88
CA SER A 155 5.52 -24.69 4.41
C SER A 155 5.42 -24.68 5.94
N VAL A 156 4.44 -25.35 6.52
CA VAL A 156 4.29 -25.43 7.99
C VAL A 156 5.50 -26.14 8.61
N GLN A 157 5.90 -27.29 8.07
CA GLN A 157 7.06 -28.05 8.57
C GLN A 157 8.36 -27.25 8.51
N SER A 158 8.54 -26.40 7.50
CA SER A 158 9.75 -25.59 7.34
C SER A 158 9.78 -24.33 8.23
N ASN A 159 8.61 -23.83 8.66
CA ASN A 159 8.49 -22.53 9.30
C ASN A 159 7.92 -22.60 10.74
N VAL A 160 7.53 -23.76 11.21
CA VAL A 160 6.99 -23.96 12.56
C VAL A 160 7.86 -24.93 13.33
N TRP A 161 8.29 -24.54 14.52
CA TRP A 161 9.07 -25.36 15.45
C TRP A 161 8.77 -24.93 16.88
N CYS A 162 9.07 -25.77 17.84
CA CYS A 162 9.04 -25.44 19.25
C CYS A 162 10.46 -25.15 19.77
N THR A 163 10.54 -24.35 20.80
CA THR A 163 11.75 -24.18 21.63
C THR A 163 11.38 -24.40 23.07
N ALA A 164 12.26 -25.04 23.86
CA ALA A 164 12.09 -25.20 25.30
C ALA A 164 13.28 -24.55 26.00
N GLU A 165 13.03 -23.94 27.15
CA GLU A 165 14.08 -23.35 27.96
C GLU A 165 15.07 -24.44 28.43
N GLY A 166 16.37 -24.17 28.25
CA GLY A 166 17.44 -25.14 28.51
C GLY A 166 17.71 -26.15 27.38
N VAL A 167 16.91 -26.16 26.31
CA VAL A 167 17.16 -26.98 25.12
C VAL A 167 17.63 -26.06 23.99
N GLY A 168 18.89 -26.17 23.59
CA GLY A 168 19.53 -25.29 22.60
C GLY A 168 19.10 -25.53 21.16
N GLU A 169 18.26 -26.54 20.89
CA GLU A 169 17.85 -26.95 19.56
C GLU A 169 16.37 -26.65 19.28
N ARG A 170 16.05 -26.46 17.99
CA ARG A 170 14.66 -26.37 17.53
C ARG A 170 14.03 -27.76 17.51
N ILE A 171 12.90 -27.88 18.17
CA ILE A 171 12.12 -29.10 18.20
C ILE A 171 11.16 -29.07 17.01
N PRO A 172 11.32 -29.97 16.02
CA PRO A 172 10.44 -30.00 14.85
C PRO A 172 9.02 -30.41 15.23
N VAL A 173 8.04 -29.85 14.56
CA VAL A 173 6.63 -30.23 14.73
C VAL A 173 6.23 -31.28 13.71
N ARG A 174 5.34 -32.21 14.12
CA ARG A 174 4.67 -33.15 13.24
C ARG A 174 3.24 -32.67 12.98
N LEU A 175 2.88 -32.51 11.74
CA LEU A 175 1.50 -32.22 11.37
C LEU A 175 0.63 -33.48 11.53
N ILE A 176 -0.57 -33.26 12.04
CA ILE A 176 -1.60 -34.27 12.18
C ILE A 176 -2.67 -33.88 11.16
N GLU A 177 -2.95 -34.79 10.21
CA GLU A 177 -3.99 -34.67 9.20
C GLU A 177 -5.34 -35.21 9.72
#